data_5cfb3aa88b1f4c2bb504226a2078f744
#
_entry.id   5cfb3aa88b1f4c2bb504226a2078f744
#
_cell.length_a   1.000
_cell.length_b   1.000
_cell.length_c   1.000
_cell.angle_alpha   90.00
_cell.angle_beta   90.00
_cell.angle_gamma   90.00
#
_symmetry.space_group_name_H-M   'P 1'
#
loop_
_entity.id
_entity.type
_entity.pdbx_description
1 polymer ?
#
loop_
_entity_poly.entity_id
_entity_poly.type
_entity_poly.pdbx_seq_one_letter_code
_entity_poly.pdbx_strand_id
1 'polypeptide(L)'
;QIESESLIYYPNGKQTQLYERTLLSEDKESDTIKFGSSLSSSKPFNVFKNQLLISKFLKDTPCEPITNAAKYLADMIVSNGYHEDTMLGEDKEMVRWLYSRPENKKLLAEFLAFADTGMAGFQLEKRSDGVEVTSQHGLYNDGEDLGKTADLPLKEESFGTRSLFLIGCYILQALQNGSPFFID
;
A
#
# COMPACT_ATOMS: atom_id res chain seq x y z
N GLN A 1 14.28 15.06 9.14
CA GLN A 1 13.94 15.62 10.45
C GLN A 1 12.48 16.06 10.43
N ILE A 2 11.68 15.69 11.47
CA ILE A 2 10.28 16.09 11.59
C ILE A 2 10.26 17.47 12.25
N GLU A 3 9.71 18.48 11.58
CA GLU A 3 9.64 19.85 12.11
C GLU A 3 8.40 20.04 13.02
N SER A 4 7.29 19.50 12.60
CA SER A 4 6.05 19.53 13.39
C SER A 4 5.19 18.29 13.08
N GLU A 5 4.34 17.94 14.00
CA GLU A 5 3.38 16.84 13.87
C GLU A 5 2.12 17.20 14.65
N SER A 6 0.95 17.06 14.04
CA SER A 6 -0.32 17.25 14.71
C SER A 6 -1.34 16.22 14.26
N LEU A 7 -2.24 15.86 15.17
CA LEU A 7 -3.37 15.00 14.86
C LEU A 7 -4.67 15.65 15.32
N ILE A 8 -5.58 15.76 14.37
CA ILE A 8 -6.90 16.34 14.57
C ILE A 8 -7.94 15.31 14.13
N TYR A 9 -8.99 15.15 14.91
CA TYR A 9 -10.12 14.32 14.52
C TYR A 9 -11.44 15.08 14.66
N TYR A 10 -12.50 14.57 14.08
CA TYR A 10 -13.79 15.25 14.00
C TYR A 10 -14.91 14.40 14.60
N PRO A 11 -14.97 14.22 15.93
CA PRO A 11 -16.06 13.50 16.55
C PRO A 11 -17.36 14.30 16.37
N ASN A 12 -18.35 13.67 15.75
CA ASN A 12 -19.65 14.32 15.45
C ASN A 12 -19.52 15.64 14.65
N GLY A 13 -18.53 15.72 13.76
CA GLY A 13 -18.28 16.89 12.92
C GLY A 13 -17.57 18.07 13.62
N LYS A 14 -17.21 17.94 14.89
CA LYS A 14 -16.46 18.98 15.62
C LYS A 14 -14.97 18.71 15.59
N GLN A 15 -14.20 19.72 15.21
CA GLN A 15 -12.75 19.64 15.23
C GLN A 15 -12.24 19.47 16.67
N THR A 16 -11.45 18.44 16.91
CA THR A 16 -10.81 18.16 18.19
C THR A 16 -9.35 17.84 17.96
N GLN A 17 -8.46 18.65 18.50
CA GLN A 17 -7.02 18.39 18.46
C GLN A 17 -6.68 17.32 19.49
N LEU A 18 -6.03 16.24 19.04
CA LEU A 18 -5.58 15.17 19.91
C LEU A 18 -4.18 15.46 20.46
N TYR A 19 -3.28 15.91 19.59
CA TYR A 19 -1.96 16.39 20.00
C TYR A 19 -1.37 17.33 18.96
N GLU A 20 -0.37 18.09 19.40
CA GLU A 20 0.53 18.88 18.58
C GLU A 20 1.95 18.72 19.14
N ARG A 21 2.89 18.43 18.26
CA ARG A 21 4.30 18.38 18.56
C ARG A 21 5.04 19.36 17.69
N THR A 22 5.89 20.19 18.28
CA THR A 22 6.77 21.10 17.56
C THR A 22 8.19 20.82 18.00
N LEU A 23 9.08 20.56 17.02
CA LEU A 23 10.50 20.51 17.24
C LEU A 23 11.02 21.93 17.30
N LEU A 24 11.55 22.31 18.44
CA LEU A 24 12.24 23.56 18.60
C LEU A 24 13.62 23.45 17.96
N SER A 25 14.15 24.56 17.40
CA SER A 25 15.44 24.67 16.74
C SER A 25 16.58 23.92 17.48
N GLU A 26 17.66 23.63 16.80
CA GLU A 26 18.82 22.81 17.26
C GLU A 26 19.34 23.12 18.66
N ASP A 27 19.09 24.32 19.17
CA ASP A 27 19.56 24.83 20.48
C ASP A 27 18.65 24.50 21.67
N LYS A 28 17.51 23.83 21.49
CA LYS A 28 16.62 23.45 22.60
C LYS A 28 16.50 21.95 22.75
N GLU A 29 16.89 21.46 23.92
CA GLU A 29 16.99 20.04 24.25
C GLU A 29 15.67 19.25 24.30
N SER A 30 14.51 19.89 24.22
CA SER A 30 13.22 19.21 24.36
C SER A 30 12.17 19.65 23.34
N ASP A 31 11.52 18.66 22.73
CA ASP A 31 10.31 18.85 21.94
C ASP A 31 9.17 19.34 22.82
N THR A 32 8.36 20.26 22.32
CA THR A 32 7.11 20.63 22.98
C THR A 32 5.97 19.77 22.45
N ILE A 33 5.43 18.91 23.32
CA ILE A 33 4.25 18.11 23.03
C ILE A 33 3.08 18.66 23.84
N LYS A 34 2.03 19.06 23.12
CA LYS A 34 0.76 19.51 23.72
C LYS A 34 -0.31 18.48 23.41
N PHE A 35 -0.96 17.97 24.42
CA PHE A 35 -2.11 17.09 24.26
C PHE A 35 -3.40 17.87 24.38
N GLY A 36 -4.38 17.47 23.58
CA GLY A 36 -5.74 17.99 23.69
C GLY A 36 -6.40 17.54 25.00
N SER A 37 -7.48 18.23 25.39
CA SER A 37 -8.18 17.98 26.64
C SER A 37 -8.74 16.56 26.82
N SER A 38 -8.92 15.83 25.73
CA SER A 38 -9.34 14.41 25.73
C SER A 38 -8.20 13.43 26.02
N LEU A 39 -6.96 13.90 26.05
CA LEU A 39 -5.76 13.15 26.28
C LEU A 39 -5.00 13.72 27.48
N SER A 40 -5.48 13.47 28.67
CA SER A 40 -4.70 13.79 29.89
C SER A 40 -3.63 12.71 30.09
N SER A 41 -2.49 12.83 29.42
CA SER A 41 -1.33 12.01 29.70
C SER A 41 -0.47 12.68 30.76
N SER A 42 -0.35 12.03 31.90
CA SER A 42 0.53 12.47 32.99
C SER A 42 1.98 12.01 32.81
N LYS A 43 2.30 11.27 31.74
CA LYS A 43 3.66 10.75 31.50
C LYS A 43 4.33 11.48 30.35
N PRO A 44 5.60 11.90 30.52
CA PRO A 44 6.37 12.46 29.43
C PRO A 44 6.62 11.37 28.36
N PHE A 45 6.44 11.74 27.10
CA PHE A 45 6.76 10.89 25.96
C PHE A 45 8.18 11.16 25.52
N ASN A 46 9.03 10.14 25.52
CA ASN A 46 10.33 10.20 24.87
C ASN A 46 10.17 9.79 23.41
N VAL A 47 10.32 10.75 22.49
CA VAL A 47 10.20 10.54 21.04
C VAL A 47 11.46 11.04 20.39
N PHE A 48 12.08 10.20 19.56
CA PHE A 48 13.26 10.61 18.80
C PHE A 48 12.91 11.69 17.75
N LYS A 49 13.87 12.54 17.39
CA LYS A 49 13.68 13.62 16.41
C LYS A 49 13.22 13.13 15.02
N ASN A 50 13.53 11.90 14.67
CA ASN A 50 13.13 11.24 13.42
C ASN A 50 11.96 10.26 13.59
N GLN A 51 11.34 10.19 14.76
CA GLN A 51 10.22 9.30 15.07
C GLN A 51 8.92 10.10 15.16
N LEU A 52 7.87 9.61 14.51
CA LEU A 52 6.52 10.17 14.65
C LEU A 52 5.95 9.85 16.04
N LEU A 53 5.37 10.85 16.70
CA LEU A 53 4.71 10.66 18.00
C LEU A 53 3.57 9.65 17.91
N ILE A 54 2.83 9.65 16.79
CA ILE A 54 1.72 8.72 16.55
C ILE A 54 2.14 7.26 16.69
N SER A 55 3.39 6.91 16.37
CA SER A 55 3.89 5.53 16.45
C SER A 55 3.94 4.98 17.88
N LYS A 56 4.01 5.84 18.89
CA LYS A 56 3.97 5.45 20.30
C LYS A 56 2.62 4.91 20.73
N PHE A 57 1.57 5.30 20.07
CA PHE A 57 0.20 4.88 20.39
C PHE A 57 -0.18 3.51 19.80
N LEU A 58 0.68 2.91 18.99
CA LEU A 58 0.48 1.55 18.49
C LEU A 58 0.74 0.47 19.56
N LYS A 59 1.75 0.70 20.42
CA LYS A 59 2.24 -0.31 21.36
C LYS A 59 2.28 0.17 22.82
N ASP A 60 2.82 1.37 23.04
CA ASP A 60 3.23 1.80 24.37
C ASP A 60 2.09 2.43 25.18
N THR A 61 1.18 3.15 24.50
CA THR A 61 0.11 3.92 25.17
C THR A 61 -1.13 3.95 24.30
N PRO A 62 -1.95 2.89 24.30
CA PRO A 62 -3.14 2.84 23.44
C PRO A 62 -4.14 3.94 23.83
N CYS A 63 -4.58 4.70 22.84
CA CYS A 63 -5.66 5.67 22.91
C CYS A 63 -6.50 5.52 21.64
N GLU A 64 -7.75 5.10 21.78
CA GLU A 64 -8.55 4.62 20.65
C GLU A 64 -8.49 5.50 19.38
N PRO A 65 -8.77 6.81 19.41
CA PRO A 65 -8.72 7.64 18.19
C PRO A 65 -7.33 7.68 17.57
N ILE A 66 -6.27 7.77 18.38
CA ILE A 66 -4.88 7.87 17.88
C ILE A 66 -4.40 6.51 17.42
N THR A 67 -4.73 5.44 18.16
CA THR A 67 -4.37 4.07 17.81
C THR A 67 -5.00 3.66 16.49
N ASN A 68 -6.26 4.05 16.24
CA ASN A 68 -6.94 3.78 14.97
C ASN A 68 -6.28 4.54 13.81
N ALA A 69 -5.96 5.81 13.99
CA ALA A 69 -5.22 6.60 13.01
C ALA A 69 -3.82 6.01 12.74
N ALA A 70 -3.11 5.59 13.79
CA ALA A 70 -1.79 4.97 13.68
C ALA A 70 -1.85 3.64 12.92
N LYS A 71 -2.85 2.80 13.19
CA LYS A 71 -3.07 1.55 12.45
C LYS A 71 -3.38 1.83 10.99
N TYR A 72 -4.30 2.77 10.71
CA TYR A 72 -4.64 3.16 9.36
C TYR A 72 -3.41 3.60 8.55
N LEU A 73 -2.51 4.37 9.16
CA LEU A 73 -1.25 4.77 8.52
C LEU A 73 -0.24 3.61 8.43
N ALA A 74 -0.22 2.71 9.41
CA ALA A 74 0.67 1.53 9.36
C ALA A 74 0.24 0.51 8.31
N ASP A 75 -1.05 0.46 7.99
CA ASP A 75 -1.62 -0.38 6.93
C ASP A 75 -1.50 0.27 5.53
N MET A 76 -0.86 1.45 5.46
CA MET A 76 -0.61 2.15 4.20
C MET A 76 0.30 1.34 3.30
N ILE A 77 -0.14 1.15 2.06
CA ILE A 77 0.66 0.51 1.02
C ILE A 77 1.45 1.61 0.30
N VAL A 78 2.78 1.48 0.31
CA VAL A 78 3.68 2.36 -0.45
C VAL A 78 4.39 1.48 -1.47
N SER A 79 4.13 1.71 -2.74
CA SER A 79 4.85 1.05 -3.84
C SER A 79 5.90 2.00 -4.39
N ASN A 80 7.16 1.67 -4.15
CA ASN A 80 8.32 2.31 -4.79
C ASN A 80 8.55 1.63 -6.15
N GLY A 81 7.62 1.84 -7.08
CA GLY A 81 7.37 1.05 -8.27
C GLY A 81 8.48 0.88 -9.29
N TYR A 82 9.74 1.26 -9.03
CA TYR A 82 10.71 1.43 -10.11
C TYR A 82 12.07 0.75 -9.93
N HIS A 83 12.23 -0.16 -8.99
CA HIS A 83 13.49 -0.93 -8.89
C HIS A 83 13.27 -2.39 -9.32
N GLU A 84 13.88 -2.76 -10.45
CA GLU A 84 13.81 -4.10 -11.05
C GLU A 84 14.19 -5.21 -10.06
N ASP A 85 15.11 -4.95 -9.14
CA ASP A 85 15.58 -5.90 -8.12
C ASP A 85 14.58 -6.07 -6.94
N THR A 86 13.80 -5.05 -6.61
CA THR A 86 12.80 -5.11 -5.54
C THR A 86 11.51 -5.81 -5.99
N MET A 87 11.16 -5.71 -7.27
CA MET A 87 9.95 -6.35 -7.81
C MET A 87 9.95 -7.87 -7.67
N LEU A 88 11.11 -8.53 -7.80
CA LEU A 88 11.19 -10.01 -7.76
C LEU A 88 10.82 -10.61 -6.39
N GLY A 89 10.95 -9.86 -5.29
CA GLY A 89 10.59 -10.32 -3.94
C GLY A 89 9.12 -10.03 -3.59
N GLU A 90 8.66 -8.83 -3.89
CA GLU A 90 7.29 -8.38 -3.63
C GLU A 90 6.28 -9.09 -4.51
N ASP A 91 6.63 -9.41 -5.75
CA ASP A 91 5.82 -10.17 -6.70
C ASP A 91 5.27 -11.47 -6.09
N LYS A 92 6.10 -12.22 -5.37
CA LYS A 92 5.70 -13.52 -4.82
C LYS A 92 4.62 -13.41 -3.75
N GLU A 93 4.69 -12.41 -2.90
CA GLU A 93 3.69 -12.19 -1.85
C GLU A 93 2.37 -11.70 -2.46
N MET A 94 2.45 -10.77 -3.39
CA MET A 94 1.28 -10.22 -4.04
C MET A 94 0.57 -11.25 -4.92
N VAL A 95 1.33 -12.07 -5.65
CA VAL A 95 0.77 -13.19 -6.44
C VAL A 95 0.13 -14.25 -5.54
N ARG A 96 0.72 -14.57 -4.37
CA ARG A 96 0.10 -15.46 -3.39
C ARG A 96 -1.18 -14.87 -2.82
N TRP A 97 -1.19 -13.58 -2.53
CA TRP A 97 -2.38 -12.86 -2.07
C TRP A 97 -3.49 -12.94 -3.12
N LEU A 98 -3.19 -12.68 -4.40
CA LEU A 98 -4.13 -12.79 -5.50
C LEU A 98 -4.64 -14.22 -5.69
N TYR A 99 -3.75 -15.22 -5.61
CA TYR A 99 -4.10 -16.64 -5.73
C TYR A 99 -5.10 -17.07 -4.64
N SER A 100 -4.97 -16.54 -3.44
CA SER A 100 -5.87 -16.83 -2.32
C SER A 100 -7.26 -16.15 -2.43
N ARG A 101 -7.45 -15.29 -3.43
CA ARG A 101 -8.65 -14.46 -3.62
C ARG A 101 -9.11 -14.48 -5.09
N PRO A 102 -9.73 -15.58 -5.52
CA PRO A 102 -10.10 -15.76 -6.93
C PRO A 102 -11.08 -14.69 -7.45
N GLU A 103 -11.86 -14.06 -6.56
CA GLU A 103 -12.75 -12.95 -6.89
C GLU A 103 -11.99 -11.73 -7.45
N ASN A 104 -10.75 -11.51 -7.01
CA ASN A 104 -9.93 -10.40 -7.49
C ASN A 104 -9.32 -10.65 -8.87
N LYS A 105 -9.24 -11.91 -9.29
CA LYS A 105 -8.67 -12.27 -10.60
C LYS A 105 -9.42 -11.58 -11.74
N LYS A 106 -10.76 -11.58 -11.66
CA LYS A 106 -11.60 -10.95 -12.69
C LYS A 106 -11.40 -9.43 -12.72
N LEU A 107 -11.41 -8.79 -11.56
CA LEU A 107 -11.22 -7.34 -11.44
C LEU A 107 -9.83 -6.92 -11.94
N LEU A 108 -8.80 -7.70 -11.64
CA LEU A 108 -7.45 -7.42 -12.14
C LEU A 108 -7.37 -7.61 -13.66
N ALA A 109 -8.00 -8.64 -14.21
CA ALA A 109 -8.03 -8.85 -15.65
C ALA A 109 -8.74 -7.70 -16.39
N GLU A 110 -9.86 -7.21 -15.85
CA GLU A 110 -10.57 -6.04 -16.38
C GLU A 110 -9.70 -4.77 -16.31
N PHE A 111 -8.97 -4.56 -15.21
CA PHE A 111 -8.04 -3.44 -15.06
C PHE A 111 -6.90 -3.51 -16.11
N LEU A 112 -6.29 -4.67 -16.29
CA LEU A 112 -5.20 -4.85 -17.25
C LEU A 112 -5.67 -4.69 -18.70
N ALA A 113 -6.86 -5.16 -19.03
CA ALA A 113 -7.45 -4.95 -20.35
C ALA A 113 -7.74 -3.46 -20.60
N PHE A 114 -8.24 -2.74 -19.60
CA PHE A 114 -8.47 -1.30 -19.68
C PHE A 114 -7.16 -0.51 -19.87
N ALA A 115 -6.07 -0.96 -19.25
CA ALA A 115 -4.74 -0.35 -19.33
C ALA A 115 -4.01 -0.64 -20.65
N ASP A 116 -4.67 -1.29 -21.61
CA ASP A 116 -4.14 -1.61 -22.95
C ASP A 116 -2.79 -2.35 -22.93
N THR A 117 -2.67 -3.30 -22.01
CA THR A 117 -1.46 -4.14 -21.87
C THR A 117 -1.31 -5.18 -22.97
N GLY A 118 -2.31 -5.33 -23.84
CA GLY A 118 -2.40 -6.41 -24.82
C GLY A 118 -2.76 -7.76 -24.21
N MET A 119 -2.93 -7.85 -22.89
CA MET A 119 -3.33 -9.09 -22.20
C MET A 119 -4.83 -9.34 -22.38
N ALA A 120 -5.20 -10.48 -22.95
CA ALA A 120 -6.58 -10.96 -22.99
C ALA A 120 -7.00 -11.57 -21.64
N GLY A 121 -6.03 -11.96 -20.80
CA GLY A 121 -6.24 -12.52 -19.47
C GLY A 121 -4.95 -13.06 -18.87
N PHE A 122 -5.07 -13.75 -17.75
CA PHE A 122 -3.95 -14.43 -17.13
C PHE A 122 -4.41 -15.65 -16.34
N GLN A 123 -3.47 -16.57 -16.09
CA GLN A 123 -3.67 -17.76 -15.26
C GLN A 123 -2.72 -17.73 -14.05
N LEU A 124 -3.17 -18.35 -12.97
CA LEU A 124 -2.40 -18.52 -11.73
C LEU A 124 -2.30 -20.02 -11.46
N GLU A 125 -1.09 -20.53 -11.39
CA GLU A 125 -0.83 -21.95 -11.14
C GLU A 125 0.07 -22.11 -9.92
N LYS A 126 -0.36 -22.95 -8.97
CA LYS A 126 0.45 -23.28 -7.80
C LYS A 126 1.58 -24.23 -8.21
N ARG A 127 2.81 -23.86 -7.90
CA ARG A 127 4.03 -24.65 -8.08
C ARG A 127 4.66 -25.00 -6.72
N SER A 128 5.68 -25.82 -6.73
CA SER A 128 6.40 -26.23 -5.51
C SER A 128 7.11 -25.06 -4.81
N ASP A 129 7.52 -24.05 -5.56
CA ASP A 129 8.27 -22.86 -5.10
C ASP A 129 7.45 -21.58 -5.01
N GLY A 130 6.14 -21.67 -5.33
CA GLY A 130 5.25 -20.50 -5.25
C GLY A 130 4.02 -20.58 -6.13
N VAL A 131 3.60 -19.45 -6.65
CA VAL A 131 2.53 -19.33 -7.63
C VAL A 131 3.11 -18.71 -8.88
N GLU A 132 2.94 -19.37 -10.01
CA GLU A 132 3.33 -18.89 -11.32
C GLU A 132 2.16 -18.13 -11.96
N VAL A 133 2.48 -17.02 -12.62
CA VAL A 133 1.53 -16.22 -13.41
C VAL A 133 1.88 -16.37 -14.87
N THR A 134 0.89 -16.71 -15.67
CA THR A 134 1.00 -16.78 -17.13
C THR A 134 -0.01 -15.83 -17.74
N SER A 135 0.47 -14.85 -18.48
CA SER A 135 -0.36 -13.93 -19.27
C SER A 135 -0.84 -14.60 -20.55
N GLN A 136 -1.98 -14.17 -21.04
CA GLN A 136 -2.59 -14.67 -22.27
C GLN A 136 -2.78 -13.50 -23.23
N HIS A 137 -2.21 -13.61 -24.42
CA HIS A 137 -2.30 -12.61 -25.48
C HIS A 137 -3.11 -13.14 -26.65
N GLY A 138 -4.01 -12.31 -27.18
CA GLY A 138 -4.72 -12.64 -28.41
C GLY A 138 -3.75 -12.77 -29.60
N LEU A 139 -3.97 -13.79 -30.43
CA LEU A 139 -3.21 -13.96 -31.65
C LEU A 139 -3.96 -13.34 -32.83
N TYR A 140 -3.25 -12.52 -33.58
CA TYR A 140 -3.78 -11.83 -34.77
C TYR A 140 -2.94 -12.21 -35.98
N ASN A 141 -3.58 -12.33 -37.14
CA ASN A 141 -2.92 -12.47 -38.43
C ASN A 141 -3.49 -11.40 -39.39
N ASP A 142 -2.60 -10.55 -39.92
CA ASP A 142 -2.97 -9.43 -40.79
C ASP A 142 -4.10 -8.54 -40.22
N GLY A 143 -4.16 -8.39 -38.88
CA GLY A 143 -5.19 -7.62 -38.18
C GLY A 143 -6.47 -8.38 -37.86
N GLU A 144 -6.60 -9.64 -38.29
CA GLU A 144 -7.73 -10.50 -37.96
C GLU A 144 -7.45 -11.31 -36.69
N ASP A 145 -8.40 -11.29 -35.72
CA ASP A 145 -8.34 -12.08 -34.52
C ASP A 145 -8.53 -13.57 -34.87
N LEU A 146 -7.53 -14.37 -34.54
CA LEU A 146 -7.56 -15.81 -34.78
C LEU A 146 -8.42 -16.59 -33.75
N GLY A 147 -8.99 -15.93 -32.75
CA GLY A 147 -9.72 -16.57 -31.66
C GLY A 147 -8.86 -17.52 -30.81
N LYS A 148 -7.54 -17.34 -30.83
CA LYS A 148 -6.54 -18.12 -30.10
C LYS A 148 -5.71 -17.21 -29.23
N THR A 149 -5.15 -17.74 -28.16
CA THR A 149 -4.21 -17.03 -27.31
C THR A 149 -2.85 -17.68 -27.32
N ALA A 150 -1.79 -16.88 -27.14
CA ALA A 150 -0.46 -17.33 -26.77
C ALA A 150 -0.25 -17.07 -25.28
N ASP A 151 0.37 -18.04 -24.62
CA ASP A 151 0.70 -17.96 -23.22
C ASP A 151 2.15 -17.46 -23.04
N LEU A 152 2.36 -16.49 -22.17
CA LEU A 152 3.68 -15.95 -21.84
C LEU A 152 3.84 -15.87 -20.31
N PRO A 153 4.92 -16.42 -19.73
CA PRO A 153 5.20 -16.22 -18.31
C PRO A 153 5.29 -14.73 -17.97
N LEU A 154 4.66 -14.29 -16.87
CA LEU A 154 4.64 -12.86 -16.48
C LEU A 154 6.05 -12.25 -16.40
N LYS A 155 7.04 -13.02 -15.98
CA LYS A 155 8.46 -12.60 -15.92
C LYS A 155 9.05 -12.21 -17.27
N GLU A 156 8.47 -12.71 -18.37
CA GLU A 156 8.89 -12.45 -19.75
C GLU A 156 8.14 -11.26 -20.38
N GLU A 157 7.13 -10.74 -19.67
CA GLU A 157 6.43 -9.53 -20.05
C GLU A 157 7.32 -8.29 -19.96
N SER A 158 6.88 -7.23 -20.65
CA SER A 158 7.53 -5.93 -20.51
C SER A 158 7.52 -5.46 -19.06
N PHE A 159 8.51 -4.64 -18.69
CA PHE A 159 8.55 -4.02 -17.37
C PHE A 159 7.25 -3.26 -17.06
N GLY A 160 6.72 -2.51 -18.02
CA GLY A 160 5.47 -1.78 -17.87
C GLY A 160 4.27 -2.68 -17.58
N THR A 161 4.13 -3.79 -18.30
CA THR A 161 3.07 -4.78 -18.09
C THR A 161 3.15 -5.41 -16.70
N ARG A 162 4.36 -5.80 -16.29
CA ARG A 162 4.61 -6.36 -14.94
C ARG A 162 4.29 -5.36 -13.84
N SER A 163 4.72 -4.10 -14.02
CA SER A 163 4.42 -3.01 -13.09
C SER A 163 2.92 -2.77 -12.94
N LEU A 164 2.19 -2.71 -14.06
CA LEU A 164 0.74 -2.54 -14.05
C LEU A 164 0.02 -3.72 -13.40
N PHE A 165 0.50 -4.94 -13.58
CA PHE A 165 -0.04 -6.13 -12.91
C PHE A 165 0.06 -5.96 -11.38
N LEU A 166 1.24 -5.59 -10.87
CA LEU A 166 1.47 -5.39 -9.44
C LEU A 166 0.70 -4.20 -8.87
N ILE A 167 0.72 -3.06 -9.57
CA ILE A 167 -0.04 -1.88 -9.19
C ILE A 167 -1.54 -2.22 -9.08
N GLY A 168 -2.07 -2.98 -10.03
CA GLY A 168 -3.45 -3.45 -9.97
C GLY A 168 -3.73 -4.32 -8.75
N CYS A 169 -2.82 -5.22 -8.39
CA CYS A 169 -2.93 -6.01 -7.16
C CYS A 169 -2.94 -5.13 -5.91
N TYR A 170 -2.03 -4.14 -5.81
CA TYR A 170 -1.97 -3.22 -4.68
C TYR A 170 -3.21 -2.34 -4.58
N ILE A 171 -3.72 -1.84 -5.70
CA ILE A 171 -4.98 -1.08 -5.73
C ILE A 171 -6.14 -1.93 -5.19
N LEU A 172 -6.27 -3.17 -5.65
CA LEU A 172 -7.33 -4.08 -5.17
C LEU A 172 -7.18 -4.38 -3.68
N GLN A 173 -5.96 -4.60 -3.20
CA GLN A 173 -5.69 -4.82 -1.78
C GLN A 173 -6.04 -3.58 -0.94
N ALA A 174 -5.62 -2.39 -1.39
CA ALA A 174 -5.92 -1.14 -0.72
C ALA A 174 -7.43 -0.88 -0.63
N LEU A 175 -8.16 -1.09 -1.72
CA LEU A 175 -9.62 -0.94 -1.75
C LEU A 175 -10.33 -1.93 -0.81
N GLN A 176 -9.89 -3.17 -0.74
CA GLN A 176 -10.48 -4.17 0.15
C GLN A 176 -10.22 -3.88 1.63
N ASN A 177 -9.03 -3.40 1.95
CA ASN A 177 -8.64 -3.10 3.32
C ASN A 177 -9.08 -1.70 3.78
N GLY A 178 -9.52 -0.84 2.85
CA GLY A 178 -9.74 0.59 3.13
C GLY A 178 -8.44 1.32 3.47
N SER A 179 -7.29 0.85 2.95
CA SER A 179 -5.96 1.39 3.26
C SER A 179 -5.55 2.47 2.26
N PRO A 180 -4.78 3.48 2.67
CA PRO A 180 -4.19 4.42 1.72
C PRO A 180 -3.18 3.70 0.82
N PHE A 181 -3.12 4.12 -0.44
CA PHE A 181 -2.16 3.61 -1.41
C PHE A 181 -1.40 4.77 -2.05
N PHE A 182 -0.07 4.70 -2.03
CA PHE A 182 0.83 5.68 -2.63
C PHE A 182 1.75 5.00 -3.62
N ILE A 183 1.90 5.63 -4.78
CA ILE A 183 2.86 5.24 -5.83
C ILE A 183 3.85 6.39 -5.96
N ASP A 184 5.15 6.08 -5.90
CA ASP A 184 6.23 7.01 -6.17
C ASP A 184 6.84 6.73 -7.57
#